data_3540eb619bd8cdb27d22b5de93aeb15b
#
_entry.id   3540eb619bd8cdb27d22b5de93aeb15b
#
_cell.length_a   1.000
_cell.length_b   1.000
_cell.length_c   1.000
_cell.angle_alpha   90.00
_cell.angle_beta   90.00
_cell.angle_gamma   90.00
#
_symmetry.space_group_name_H-M   'P 1'
#
loop_
_entity.id
_entity.type
_entity.pdbx_description
1 polymer ?
#
loop_
_entity_poly.entity_id
_entity_poly.type
_entity_poly.pdbx_seq_one_letter_code
_entity_poly.pdbx_strand_id
1 'polypeptide(L)'
;MRPWKIGNLPVDFDVETKKVLKALPAAHAALAELKGVASTIPNQSILINTLGLQEAKDSSAIENIITTHDDLYKSGLNLNAFKSLEAKEVQNYISALKKGFELISESGLLTNNMILEIQEILENNKAGFRKLPGTELKNSATGDTIYIPPQDPQEIMDLMTNLEQYINTPGMQDCDPLIKMAIIHFQFESIHPFYDGNGRAGRIINILYLILQKLQNLPVLYLSNYIIKNKQVYYNSLQQVREENLWEEWILFMLKGVEITARETIELISKIKELMLYYKHRLRATYKFYSQDLLNNLFKHPYTKIEFVVKDLGVSRLTAANYLNVLAEDNMLRKEKLGTGNYYINTELFDLLSKRSKQP
;
A
#
# COMPACT_ATOMS: atom_id res chain seq x y z
N MET A 1 28.03 -24.89 -4.94
CA MET A 1 27.11 -24.29 -5.94
C MET A 1 27.72 -22.99 -6.43
N ARG A 2 27.60 -22.65 -7.72
CA ARG A 2 27.95 -21.29 -8.15
C ARG A 2 26.90 -20.35 -7.52
N PRO A 3 27.29 -19.21 -6.92
CA PRO A 3 26.31 -18.25 -6.39
C PRO A 3 25.40 -17.83 -7.56
N TRP A 4 24.09 -17.85 -7.32
CA TRP A 4 23.12 -17.33 -8.30
C TRP A 4 23.45 -15.85 -8.59
N LYS A 5 23.42 -15.50 -9.87
CA LYS A 5 23.72 -14.16 -10.32
C LYS A 5 22.48 -13.57 -10.99
N ILE A 6 22.07 -12.38 -10.52
CA ILE A 6 20.96 -11.68 -11.12
C ILE A 6 21.27 -11.30 -12.58
N GLY A 7 20.36 -11.61 -13.49
CA GLY A 7 20.46 -11.26 -14.90
C GLY A 7 19.71 -9.97 -15.22
N ASN A 8 19.97 -9.43 -16.41
CA ASN A 8 19.17 -8.36 -16.98
C ASN A 8 17.80 -8.89 -17.43
N LEU A 9 16.80 -8.00 -17.42
CA LEU A 9 15.51 -8.24 -18.02
C LEU A 9 15.55 -7.83 -19.53
N PRO A 10 14.73 -8.45 -20.39
CA PRO A 10 13.75 -9.49 -20.09
C PRO A 10 14.38 -10.85 -19.76
N VAL A 11 13.62 -11.71 -19.09
CA VAL A 11 14.02 -13.12 -18.93
C VAL A 11 14.00 -13.83 -20.27
N ASP A 12 14.88 -14.82 -20.48
CA ASP A 12 15.13 -15.49 -21.76
C ASP A 12 14.34 -16.80 -21.96
N PHE A 13 13.32 -17.02 -21.13
CA PHE A 13 12.45 -18.20 -21.16
C PHE A 13 10.97 -17.81 -21.11
N ASP A 14 10.10 -18.74 -21.52
CA ASP A 14 8.65 -18.54 -21.51
C ASP A 14 8.09 -18.53 -20.08
N VAL A 15 7.49 -17.42 -19.70
CA VAL A 15 6.83 -17.21 -18.41
C VAL A 15 5.31 -17.45 -18.47
N GLU A 16 4.75 -17.58 -19.68
CA GLU A 16 3.33 -17.78 -19.93
C GLU A 16 2.97 -19.26 -20.00
N THR A 17 3.35 -20.01 -18.98
CA THR A 17 3.02 -21.43 -18.90
C THR A 17 1.49 -21.65 -18.88
N LYS A 18 1.05 -22.86 -19.26
CA LYS A 18 -0.37 -23.21 -19.26
C LYS A 18 -1.05 -22.98 -17.90
N LYS A 19 -0.35 -23.17 -16.78
CA LYS A 19 -0.91 -22.92 -15.44
C LYS A 19 -1.05 -21.42 -15.17
N VAL A 20 -0.03 -20.64 -15.53
CA VAL A 20 -0.06 -19.19 -15.40
C VAL A 20 -1.19 -18.58 -16.24
N LEU A 21 -1.28 -18.96 -17.53
CA LEU A 21 -2.35 -18.49 -18.41
C LEU A 21 -3.76 -18.85 -17.90
N LYS A 22 -3.93 -19.98 -17.21
CA LYS A 22 -5.21 -20.35 -16.59
C LYS A 22 -5.53 -19.55 -15.33
N ALA A 23 -4.54 -19.03 -14.63
CA ALA A 23 -4.73 -18.23 -13.41
C ALA A 23 -5.03 -16.75 -13.72
N LEU A 24 -4.52 -16.20 -14.83
CA LEU A 24 -4.69 -14.81 -15.22
C LEU A 24 -6.14 -14.32 -15.28
N PRO A 25 -7.12 -15.04 -15.88
CA PRO A 25 -8.49 -14.55 -15.97
C PRO A 25 -9.14 -14.23 -14.62
N ALA A 26 -8.85 -15.03 -13.59
CA ALA A 26 -9.38 -14.80 -12.24
C ALA A 26 -8.81 -13.54 -11.60
N ALA A 27 -7.49 -13.31 -11.75
CA ALA A 27 -6.82 -12.13 -11.26
C ALA A 27 -7.29 -10.85 -11.98
N HIS A 28 -7.38 -10.89 -13.31
CA HIS A 28 -7.88 -9.77 -14.12
C HIS A 28 -9.33 -9.44 -13.82
N ALA A 29 -10.21 -10.46 -13.72
CA ALA A 29 -11.63 -10.24 -13.40
C ALA A 29 -11.79 -9.54 -12.04
N ALA A 30 -11.10 -10.03 -11.01
CA ALA A 30 -11.12 -9.42 -9.67
C ALA A 30 -10.57 -7.98 -9.68
N LEU A 31 -9.49 -7.72 -10.43
CA LEU A 31 -8.92 -6.38 -10.57
C LEU A 31 -9.85 -5.41 -11.30
N ALA A 32 -10.47 -5.85 -12.38
CA ALA A 32 -11.42 -5.04 -13.15
C ALA A 32 -12.67 -4.70 -12.32
N GLU A 33 -13.18 -5.67 -11.55
CA GLU A 33 -14.28 -5.46 -10.61
C GLU A 33 -13.89 -4.45 -9.53
N LEU A 34 -12.69 -4.59 -8.92
CA LEU A 34 -12.16 -3.65 -7.93
C LEU A 34 -12.09 -2.23 -8.50
N LYS A 35 -11.55 -2.07 -9.71
CA LYS A 35 -11.48 -0.78 -10.39
C LYS A 35 -12.86 -0.14 -10.57
N GLY A 36 -13.85 -0.94 -10.98
CA GLY A 36 -15.24 -0.50 -11.13
C GLY A 36 -15.87 -0.11 -9.79
N VAL A 37 -15.75 -0.95 -8.76
CA VAL A 37 -16.32 -0.70 -7.42
C VAL A 37 -15.67 0.50 -6.76
N ALA A 38 -14.36 0.68 -6.84
CA ALA A 38 -13.65 1.84 -6.29
C ALA A 38 -14.15 3.17 -6.86
N SER A 39 -14.53 3.20 -8.15
CA SER A 39 -15.08 4.40 -8.79
C SER A 39 -16.48 4.80 -8.30
N THR A 40 -17.20 3.90 -7.62
CA THR A 40 -18.54 4.18 -7.07
C THR A 40 -18.53 4.97 -5.77
N ILE A 41 -17.39 5.13 -5.12
CA ILE A 41 -17.25 5.96 -3.91
C ILE A 41 -17.16 7.44 -4.34
N PRO A 42 -18.07 8.31 -3.85
CA PRO A 42 -18.16 9.70 -4.32
C PRO A 42 -16.88 10.51 -4.10
N ASN A 43 -16.16 10.24 -3.03
CA ASN A 43 -14.88 10.88 -2.71
C ASN A 43 -13.78 9.83 -2.61
N GLN A 44 -13.01 9.69 -3.66
CA GLN A 44 -11.93 8.70 -3.76
C GLN A 44 -10.82 8.87 -2.69
N SER A 45 -10.67 10.09 -2.13
CA SER A 45 -9.71 10.32 -1.04
C SER A 45 -10.06 9.51 0.23
N ILE A 46 -11.33 9.10 0.39
CA ILE A 46 -11.74 8.18 1.47
C ILE A 46 -10.97 6.86 1.34
N LEU A 47 -10.98 6.26 0.15
CA LEU A 47 -10.30 4.99 -0.09
C LEU A 47 -8.79 5.12 0.07
N ILE A 48 -8.18 6.15 -0.51
CA ILE A 48 -6.73 6.37 -0.44
C ILE A 48 -6.27 6.53 1.03
N ASN A 49 -7.05 7.25 1.86
CA ASN A 49 -6.68 7.50 3.24
C ASN A 49 -6.98 6.32 4.18
N THR A 50 -8.08 5.60 3.96
CA THR A 50 -8.46 4.49 4.85
C THR A 50 -7.76 3.19 4.46
N LEU A 51 -7.81 2.85 3.18
CA LEU A 51 -7.22 1.61 2.69
C LEU A 51 -5.70 1.72 2.56
N GLY A 52 -5.14 2.87 2.16
CA GLY A 52 -3.69 3.09 2.12
C GLY A 52 -3.03 2.91 3.49
N LEU A 53 -3.76 3.22 4.57
CA LEU A 53 -3.29 2.99 5.94
C LEU A 53 -3.20 1.48 6.26
N GLN A 54 -4.12 0.66 5.74
CA GLN A 54 -4.09 -0.79 5.90
C GLN A 54 -2.87 -1.39 5.20
N GLU A 55 -2.65 -1.01 3.94
CA GLU A 55 -1.47 -1.44 3.17
C GLU A 55 -0.17 -1.06 3.89
N ALA A 56 -0.06 0.20 4.32
CA ALA A 56 1.12 0.69 5.02
C ALA A 56 1.41 -0.10 6.29
N LYS A 57 0.36 -0.42 7.07
CA LYS A 57 0.47 -1.24 8.28
C LYS A 57 0.94 -2.66 7.97
N ASP A 58 0.27 -3.34 7.03
CA ASP A 58 0.58 -4.73 6.70
C ASP A 58 1.95 -4.83 6.01
N SER A 59 2.30 -3.88 5.14
CA SER A 59 3.62 -3.78 4.50
C SER A 59 4.74 -3.59 5.52
N SER A 60 4.56 -2.72 6.51
CA SER A 60 5.53 -2.51 7.58
C SER A 60 5.62 -3.74 8.51
N ALA A 61 4.51 -4.42 8.77
CA ALA A 61 4.50 -5.64 9.59
C ALA A 61 5.25 -6.81 8.94
N ILE A 62 5.35 -6.88 7.61
CA ILE A 62 6.21 -7.85 6.91
C ILE A 62 7.67 -7.68 7.36
N GLU A 63 8.12 -6.44 7.57
CA GLU A 63 9.47 -6.07 8.07
C GLU A 63 9.56 -6.05 9.61
N ASN A 64 8.59 -6.65 10.32
CA ASN A 64 8.49 -6.68 11.78
C ASN A 64 8.27 -5.31 12.46
N ILE A 65 7.85 -4.29 11.71
CA ILE A 65 7.43 -2.99 12.24
C ILE A 65 5.95 -3.09 12.60
N ILE A 66 5.66 -3.35 13.87
CA ILE A 66 4.31 -3.68 14.33
C ILE A 66 3.70 -2.46 15.02
N THR A 67 2.50 -2.07 14.58
CA THR A 67 1.71 -0.99 15.17
C THR A 67 0.22 -1.32 15.21
N THR A 68 -0.53 -0.63 16.06
CA THR A 68 -1.98 -0.78 16.14
C THR A 68 -2.70 0.22 15.23
N HIS A 69 -3.94 -0.09 14.83
CA HIS A 69 -4.79 0.86 14.11
C HIS A 69 -5.00 2.15 14.89
N ASP A 70 -5.16 2.05 16.21
CA ASP A 70 -5.35 3.19 17.08
C ASP A 70 -4.13 4.12 17.08
N ASP A 71 -2.92 3.57 17.20
CA ASP A 71 -1.67 4.36 17.12
C ASP A 71 -1.50 5.02 15.77
N LEU A 72 -1.88 4.35 14.68
CA LEU A 72 -1.81 4.89 13.34
C LEU A 72 -2.74 6.08 13.12
N TYR A 73 -4.00 5.96 13.54
CA TYR A 73 -4.94 7.07 13.44
C TYR A 73 -4.54 8.23 14.34
N LYS A 74 -4.05 7.95 15.55
CA LYS A 74 -3.54 8.96 16.47
C LYS A 74 -2.29 9.66 15.94
N SER A 75 -1.36 8.95 15.34
CA SER A 75 -0.15 9.53 14.75
C SER A 75 -0.44 10.45 13.57
N GLY A 76 -1.43 10.09 12.72
CA GLY A 76 -1.91 10.93 11.62
C GLY A 76 -2.52 12.27 12.05
N LEU A 77 -2.84 12.42 13.35
CA LEU A 77 -3.39 13.63 13.94
C LEU A 77 -2.33 14.69 14.34
N ASN A 78 -1.04 14.43 14.05
CA ASN A 78 0.09 15.30 14.43
C ASN A 78 0.26 15.55 15.94
N LEU A 79 -0.12 14.57 16.76
CA LEU A 79 0.10 14.60 18.21
C LEU A 79 1.53 14.16 18.52
N ASN A 80 2.42 15.10 18.81
CA ASN A 80 3.81 14.78 19.15
C ASN A 80 3.98 13.83 20.34
N ALA A 81 2.96 13.72 21.21
CA ALA A 81 2.95 12.87 22.41
C ALA A 81 2.68 11.38 22.13
N PHE A 82 2.24 10.98 20.91
CA PHE A 82 1.81 9.61 20.59
C PHE A 82 2.51 9.03 19.37
N LYS A 83 3.66 9.58 18.97
CA LYS A 83 4.41 9.05 17.83
C LYS A 83 5.36 7.97 18.30
N SER A 84 4.94 6.70 18.24
CA SER A 84 5.90 5.60 18.20
C SER A 84 6.71 5.67 16.90
N LEU A 85 7.92 5.14 16.91
CA LEU A 85 8.78 5.08 15.72
C LEU A 85 8.07 4.30 14.61
N GLU A 86 7.44 3.19 14.96
CA GLU A 86 6.70 2.31 14.06
C GLU A 86 5.52 3.03 13.41
N ALA A 87 4.74 3.81 14.17
CA ALA A 87 3.64 4.60 13.63
C ALA A 87 4.12 5.70 12.66
N LYS A 88 5.31 6.27 12.91
CA LYS A 88 5.94 7.23 12.00
C LYS A 88 6.34 6.57 10.69
N GLU A 89 6.92 5.38 10.73
CA GLU A 89 7.31 4.63 9.54
C GLU A 89 6.11 4.26 8.67
N VAL A 90 4.98 3.86 9.28
CA VAL A 90 3.74 3.62 8.55
C VAL A 90 3.19 4.91 7.91
N GLN A 91 3.30 6.08 8.57
CA GLN A 91 2.91 7.35 7.98
C GLN A 91 3.83 7.76 6.80
N ASN A 92 5.13 7.48 6.92
CA ASN A 92 6.08 7.69 5.82
C ASN A 92 5.70 6.84 4.60
N TYR A 93 5.32 5.56 4.82
CA TYR A 93 4.87 4.69 3.73
C TYR A 93 3.67 5.29 2.97
N ILE A 94 2.65 5.77 3.69
CA ILE A 94 1.48 6.42 3.06
C ILE A 94 1.90 7.65 2.27
N SER A 95 2.79 8.46 2.83
CA SER A 95 3.30 9.66 2.18
C SER A 95 4.08 9.32 0.91
N ALA A 96 4.93 8.28 0.96
CA ALA A 96 5.69 7.76 -0.16
C ALA A 96 4.77 7.21 -1.26
N LEU A 97 3.75 6.43 -0.90
CA LEU A 97 2.76 5.90 -1.85
C LEU A 97 1.97 7.02 -2.55
N LYS A 98 1.50 8.03 -1.80
CA LYS A 98 0.80 9.18 -2.36
C LYS A 98 1.68 9.97 -3.32
N LYS A 99 2.92 10.23 -2.92
CA LYS A 99 3.88 10.94 -3.77
C LYS A 99 4.18 10.16 -5.04
N GLY A 100 4.42 8.85 -4.95
CA GLY A 100 4.60 7.99 -6.12
C GLY A 100 3.38 8.01 -7.05
N PHE A 101 2.17 7.99 -6.50
CA PHE A 101 0.94 8.07 -7.27
C PHE A 101 0.80 9.42 -8.01
N GLU A 102 1.13 10.54 -7.37
CA GLU A 102 1.17 11.87 -8.00
C GLU A 102 2.16 11.89 -9.16
N LEU A 103 3.41 11.45 -8.93
CA LEU A 103 4.47 11.46 -9.93
C LEU A 103 4.14 10.64 -11.19
N ILE A 104 3.62 9.42 -11.02
CA ILE A 104 3.25 8.58 -12.17
C ILE A 104 2.00 9.11 -12.89
N SER A 105 1.07 9.75 -12.17
CA SER A 105 -0.13 10.34 -12.77
C SER A 105 0.21 11.55 -13.67
N GLU A 106 1.27 12.29 -13.32
CA GLU A 106 1.75 13.44 -14.09
C GLU A 106 2.61 13.03 -15.28
N SER A 107 3.50 12.05 -15.11
CA SER A 107 4.52 11.69 -16.10
C SER A 107 4.13 10.54 -17.03
N GLY A 108 3.30 9.61 -16.55
CA GLY A 108 3.03 8.34 -17.21
C GLY A 108 4.23 7.38 -17.25
N LEU A 109 5.22 7.57 -16.37
CA LEU A 109 6.43 6.77 -16.26
C LEU A 109 6.69 6.38 -14.79
N LEU A 110 7.48 5.32 -14.58
CA LEU A 110 8.04 4.97 -13.28
C LEU A 110 9.57 4.89 -13.42
N THR A 111 10.27 5.95 -13.00
CA THR A 111 11.71 6.10 -13.17
C THR A 111 12.50 5.85 -11.90
N ASN A 112 13.81 5.60 -12.02
CA ASN A 112 14.72 5.47 -10.88
C ASN A 112 14.72 6.73 -10.00
N ASN A 113 14.61 7.92 -10.58
CA ASN A 113 14.52 9.16 -9.81
C ASN A 113 13.24 9.20 -8.94
N MET A 114 12.13 8.70 -9.46
CA MET A 114 10.89 8.59 -8.67
C MET A 114 11.02 7.53 -7.56
N ILE A 115 11.66 6.40 -7.86
CA ILE A 115 11.93 5.35 -6.86
C ILE A 115 12.84 5.90 -5.75
N LEU A 116 13.85 6.71 -6.09
CA LEU A 116 14.70 7.38 -5.12
C LEU A 116 13.92 8.39 -4.27
N GLU A 117 13.01 9.17 -4.85
CA GLU A 117 12.16 10.12 -4.11
C GLU A 117 11.18 9.39 -3.17
N ILE A 118 10.59 8.27 -3.62
CA ILE A 118 9.75 7.40 -2.81
C ILE A 118 10.53 6.87 -1.60
N GLN A 119 11.74 6.37 -1.83
CA GLN A 119 12.59 5.84 -0.76
C GLN A 119 13.06 6.94 0.20
N GLU A 120 13.39 8.13 -0.29
CA GLU A 120 13.73 9.27 0.56
C GLU A 120 12.60 9.59 1.55
N ILE A 121 11.34 9.59 1.08
CA ILE A 121 10.18 9.83 1.95
C ILE A 121 9.98 8.66 2.91
N LEU A 122 10.13 7.43 2.43
CA LEU A 122 9.92 6.21 3.20
C LEU A 122 10.86 6.13 4.40
N GLU A 123 12.16 6.36 4.18
CA GLU A 123 13.22 6.24 5.18
C GLU A 123 13.60 7.58 5.82
N ASN A 124 13.05 8.69 5.32
CA ASN A 124 13.40 10.03 5.76
C ASN A 124 14.91 10.29 5.69
N ASN A 125 15.58 9.80 4.63
CA ASN A 125 17.00 10.03 4.37
C ASN A 125 17.28 10.09 2.85
N LYS A 126 18.42 10.67 2.47
CA LYS A 126 18.87 10.87 1.08
C LYS A 126 20.06 9.98 0.69
N ALA A 127 20.15 8.78 1.24
CA ALA A 127 21.31 7.92 0.97
C ALA A 127 21.39 7.46 -0.50
N GLY A 128 20.25 7.33 -1.18
CA GLY A 128 20.18 6.83 -2.54
C GLY A 128 20.50 5.34 -2.65
N PHE A 129 20.90 4.87 -3.82
CA PHE A 129 21.33 3.49 -4.02
C PHE A 129 22.61 3.21 -3.24
N ARG A 130 22.76 1.96 -2.76
CA ARG A 130 23.92 1.51 -1.97
C ARG A 130 25.23 1.73 -2.72
N LYS A 131 26.22 2.27 -2.01
CA LYS A 131 27.57 2.54 -2.50
C LYS A 131 28.63 1.70 -1.80
N LEU A 132 28.27 1.09 -0.66
CA LEU A 132 29.18 0.27 0.15
C LEU A 132 28.73 -1.18 0.13
N PRO A 133 29.67 -2.13 0.03
CA PRO A 133 29.38 -3.55 0.13
C PRO A 133 29.02 -3.96 1.57
N GLY A 134 28.60 -5.21 1.76
CA GLY A 134 28.31 -5.81 3.06
C GLY A 134 26.82 -6.03 3.34
N THR A 135 25.92 -5.71 2.39
CA THR A 135 24.51 -6.05 2.54
C THR A 135 24.29 -7.54 2.33
N GLU A 136 23.62 -8.17 3.30
CA GLU A 136 23.21 -9.57 3.29
C GLU A 136 21.76 -9.69 3.75
N LEU A 137 20.99 -10.55 3.09
CA LEU A 137 19.65 -10.92 3.55
C LEU A 137 19.77 -12.16 4.44
N LYS A 138 19.34 -12.02 5.69
CA LYS A 138 19.48 -13.05 6.72
C LYS A 138 18.12 -13.59 7.16
N ASN A 139 18.12 -14.87 7.52
CA ASN A 139 16.99 -15.46 8.21
C ASN A 139 16.88 -14.82 9.61
N SER A 140 15.76 -14.18 9.90
CA SER A 140 15.55 -13.48 11.17
C SER A 140 15.53 -14.41 12.40
N ALA A 141 15.26 -15.71 12.21
CA ALA A 141 15.21 -16.70 13.29
C ALA A 141 16.57 -17.37 13.55
N THR A 142 17.34 -17.67 12.49
CA THR A 142 18.60 -18.42 12.61
C THR A 142 19.84 -17.53 12.46
N GLY A 143 19.71 -16.34 11.87
CA GLY A 143 20.85 -15.47 11.55
C GLY A 143 21.63 -15.86 10.30
N ASP A 144 21.27 -16.99 9.65
CA ASP A 144 21.96 -17.49 8.48
C ASP A 144 21.74 -16.57 7.28
N THR A 145 22.79 -16.36 6.47
CA THR A 145 22.70 -15.62 5.22
C THR A 145 21.92 -16.44 4.19
N ILE A 146 20.78 -15.90 3.73
CA ILE A 146 19.92 -16.53 2.72
C ILE A 146 20.34 -16.09 1.31
N TYR A 147 20.66 -14.80 1.16
CA TYR A 147 20.97 -14.21 -0.14
C TYR A 147 21.92 -13.03 0.01
N ILE A 148 22.89 -12.93 -0.89
CA ILE A 148 23.81 -11.80 -0.99
C ILE A 148 23.46 -11.05 -2.30
N PRO A 149 22.85 -9.86 -2.23
CA PRO A 149 22.54 -9.07 -3.41
C PRO A 149 23.82 -8.48 -4.04
N PRO A 150 23.75 -7.87 -5.23
CA PRO A 150 24.87 -7.19 -5.86
C PRO A 150 25.59 -6.27 -4.89
N GLN A 151 26.92 -6.31 -4.87
CA GLN A 151 27.75 -5.54 -3.93
C GLN A 151 28.45 -4.36 -4.59
N ASP A 152 28.61 -4.41 -5.93
CA ASP A 152 29.22 -3.34 -6.72
C ASP A 152 28.20 -2.24 -7.01
N PRO A 153 28.49 -0.96 -6.71
CA PRO A 153 27.58 0.15 -6.96
C PRO A 153 27.24 0.35 -8.45
N GLN A 154 28.19 0.04 -9.34
CA GLN A 154 27.93 0.16 -10.78
C GLN A 154 27.00 -0.95 -11.27
N GLU A 155 27.18 -2.19 -10.79
CA GLU A 155 26.27 -3.30 -11.07
C GLU A 155 24.84 -2.99 -10.59
N ILE A 156 24.68 -2.40 -9.39
CA ILE A 156 23.38 -1.96 -8.87
C ILE A 156 22.74 -0.92 -9.80
N MET A 157 23.51 0.09 -10.21
CA MET A 157 23.05 1.14 -11.11
C MET A 157 22.61 0.59 -12.47
N ASP A 158 23.41 -0.30 -13.04
CA ASP A 158 23.14 -0.92 -14.35
C ASP A 158 21.88 -1.77 -14.29
N LEU A 159 21.70 -2.58 -13.25
CA LEU A 159 20.52 -3.39 -13.02
C LEU A 159 19.26 -2.53 -12.79
N MET A 160 19.36 -1.44 -12.03
CA MET A 160 18.25 -0.52 -11.81
C MET A 160 17.89 0.24 -13.11
N THR A 161 18.88 0.59 -13.92
CA THR A 161 18.65 1.20 -15.25
C THR A 161 17.93 0.22 -16.17
N ASN A 162 18.35 -1.04 -16.18
CA ASN A 162 17.68 -2.09 -16.94
C ASN A 162 16.24 -2.33 -16.45
N LEU A 163 16.02 -2.33 -15.14
CA LEU A 163 14.68 -2.46 -14.55
C LEU A 163 13.76 -1.29 -14.94
N GLU A 164 14.27 -0.05 -14.91
CA GLU A 164 13.53 1.13 -15.37
C GLU A 164 13.13 1.01 -16.86
N GLN A 165 14.06 0.60 -17.71
CA GLN A 165 13.78 0.35 -19.13
C GLN A 165 12.72 -0.74 -19.30
N TYR A 166 12.85 -1.84 -18.56
CA TYR A 166 11.88 -2.94 -18.58
C TYR A 166 10.49 -2.50 -18.18
N ILE A 167 10.34 -1.68 -17.13
CA ILE A 167 9.05 -1.14 -16.67
C ILE A 167 8.41 -0.28 -17.75
N ASN A 168 9.17 0.63 -18.36
CA ASN A 168 8.64 1.74 -19.18
C ASN A 168 8.64 1.48 -20.69
N THR A 169 9.32 0.42 -21.17
CA THR A 169 9.38 0.12 -22.61
C THR A 169 8.33 -0.93 -22.99
N PRO A 170 7.26 -0.52 -23.70
CA PRO A 170 6.30 -1.47 -24.25
C PRO A 170 6.99 -2.46 -25.20
N GLY A 171 6.65 -3.74 -25.10
CA GLY A 171 7.17 -4.77 -26.01
C GLY A 171 8.61 -5.26 -25.72
N MET A 172 9.27 -4.76 -24.65
CA MET A 172 10.57 -5.32 -24.23
C MET A 172 10.43 -6.80 -23.82
N GLN A 173 9.30 -7.18 -23.27
CA GLN A 173 8.84 -8.57 -23.13
C GLN A 173 7.34 -8.61 -23.41
N ASP A 174 6.94 -9.44 -24.38
CA ASP A 174 5.54 -9.67 -24.72
C ASP A 174 4.95 -10.69 -23.75
N CYS A 175 4.44 -10.21 -22.63
CA CYS A 175 3.73 -11.02 -21.65
C CYS A 175 2.69 -10.17 -20.91
N ASP A 176 1.76 -10.85 -20.23
CA ASP A 176 0.70 -10.20 -19.46
C ASP A 176 1.26 -9.24 -18.38
N PRO A 177 0.67 -8.03 -18.20
CA PRO A 177 1.14 -7.06 -17.21
C PRO A 177 1.21 -7.58 -15.77
N LEU A 178 0.35 -8.53 -15.38
CA LEU A 178 0.42 -9.11 -14.03
C LEU A 178 1.62 -10.05 -13.86
N ILE A 179 1.99 -10.76 -14.92
CA ILE A 179 3.23 -11.55 -14.96
C ILE A 179 4.43 -10.60 -14.88
N LYS A 180 4.40 -9.53 -15.68
CA LYS A 180 5.46 -8.52 -15.68
C LYS A 180 5.61 -7.87 -14.30
N MET A 181 4.52 -7.59 -13.59
CA MET A 181 4.55 -7.10 -12.20
C MET A 181 5.29 -8.07 -11.27
N ALA A 182 5.01 -9.37 -11.37
CA ALA A 182 5.68 -10.37 -10.55
C ALA A 182 7.19 -10.43 -10.83
N ILE A 183 7.60 -10.30 -12.11
CA ILE A 183 9.01 -10.26 -12.51
C ILE A 183 9.68 -8.97 -11.99
N ILE A 184 9.04 -7.82 -12.12
CA ILE A 184 9.54 -6.52 -11.62
C ILE A 184 9.78 -6.61 -10.10
N HIS A 185 8.83 -7.17 -9.37
CA HIS A 185 8.94 -7.30 -7.92
C HIS A 185 10.12 -8.20 -7.52
N PHE A 186 10.24 -9.38 -8.15
CA PHE A 186 11.37 -10.29 -7.93
C PHE A 186 12.72 -9.63 -8.23
N GLN A 187 12.80 -8.94 -9.38
CA GLN A 187 14.03 -8.28 -9.81
C GLN A 187 14.44 -7.19 -8.82
N PHE A 188 13.52 -6.32 -8.42
CA PHE A 188 13.79 -5.27 -7.46
C PHE A 188 14.24 -5.82 -6.09
N GLU A 189 13.53 -6.82 -5.56
CA GLU A 189 13.89 -7.50 -4.30
C GLU A 189 15.25 -8.19 -4.40
N SER A 190 15.64 -8.65 -5.58
CA SER A 190 16.94 -9.32 -5.80
C SER A 190 18.09 -8.33 -6.01
N ILE A 191 17.86 -7.19 -6.66
CA ILE A 191 18.83 -6.09 -6.72
C ILE A 191 19.07 -5.52 -5.31
N HIS A 192 18.01 -5.37 -4.53
CA HIS A 192 18.05 -4.84 -3.17
C HIS A 192 18.84 -3.53 -3.10
N PRO A 193 18.44 -2.50 -3.87
CA PRO A 193 19.31 -1.36 -4.19
C PRO A 193 19.56 -0.40 -3.02
N PHE A 194 18.79 -0.46 -1.95
CA PHE A 194 18.88 0.46 -0.81
C PHE A 194 19.50 -0.22 0.43
N TYR A 195 19.96 0.61 1.36
CA TYR A 195 20.42 0.13 2.67
C TYR A 195 19.27 -0.36 3.54
N ASP A 196 18.09 0.29 3.43
CA ASP A 196 16.86 -0.07 4.13
C ASP A 196 15.62 0.28 3.28
N GLY A 197 14.45 -0.28 3.64
CA GLY A 197 13.17 0.01 2.99
C GLY A 197 12.93 -0.68 1.65
N ASN A 198 13.81 -1.60 1.20
CA ASN A 198 13.66 -2.27 -0.10
C ASN A 198 12.31 -2.97 -0.23
N GLY A 199 11.92 -3.82 0.71
CA GLY A 199 10.65 -4.53 0.67
C GLY A 199 9.45 -3.58 0.60
N ARG A 200 9.46 -2.51 1.40
CA ARG A 200 8.40 -1.48 1.39
C ARG A 200 8.34 -0.74 0.06
N ALA A 201 9.50 -0.34 -0.49
CA ALA A 201 9.60 0.30 -1.79
C ALA A 201 9.13 -0.64 -2.92
N GLY A 202 9.54 -1.91 -2.92
CA GLY A 202 9.12 -2.92 -3.90
C GLY A 202 7.60 -3.13 -3.91
N ARG A 203 6.95 -3.12 -2.75
CA ARG A 203 5.48 -3.21 -2.66
C ARG A 203 4.78 -1.95 -3.15
N ILE A 204 5.34 -0.77 -2.92
CA ILE A 204 4.86 0.49 -3.54
C ILE A 204 5.00 0.41 -5.06
N ILE A 205 6.14 -0.04 -5.59
CA ILE A 205 6.37 -0.21 -7.03
C ILE A 205 5.29 -1.09 -7.68
N ASN A 206 4.88 -2.19 -7.04
CA ASN A 206 3.80 -3.04 -7.55
C ASN A 206 2.48 -2.27 -7.73
N ILE A 207 2.08 -1.50 -6.72
CA ILE A 207 0.85 -0.69 -6.76
C ILE A 207 0.94 0.35 -7.87
N LEU A 208 2.06 1.06 -7.96
CA LEU A 208 2.28 2.08 -8.98
C LEU A 208 2.32 1.49 -10.40
N TYR A 209 2.92 0.31 -10.56
CA TYR A 209 2.95 -0.38 -11.85
C TYR A 209 1.55 -0.76 -12.33
N LEU A 210 0.66 -1.24 -11.46
CA LEU A 210 -0.74 -1.52 -11.82
C LEU A 210 -1.49 -0.27 -12.29
N ILE A 211 -1.17 0.89 -11.73
CA ILE A 211 -1.75 2.17 -12.14
C ILE A 211 -1.16 2.60 -13.49
N LEU A 212 0.16 2.48 -13.67
CA LEU A 212 0.86 2.76 -14.91
C LEU A 212 0.29 1.93 -16.08
N GLN A 213 -0.02 0.65 -15.83
CA GLN A 213 -0.67 -0.25 -16.79
C GLN A 213 -2.18 -0.04 -16.93
N LYS A 214 -2.75 0.97 -16.24
CA LYS A 214 -4.19 1.27 -16.25
C LYS A 214 -5.07 0.11 -15.78
N LEU A 215 -4.50 -0.88 -15.08
CA LEU A 215 -5.25 -1.96 -14.44
C LEU A 215 -5.99 -1.45 -13.20
N GLN A 216 -5.48 -0.43 -12.54
CA GLN A 216 -6.16 0.32 -11.49
C GLN A 216 -6.09 1.82 -11.78
N ASN A 217 -7.06 2.60 -11.25
CA ASN A 217 -7.06 4.07 -11.32
C ASN A 217 -6.60 4.70 -9.99
N LEU A 218 -6.64 3.93 -8.90
CA LEU A 218 -6.31 4.34 -7.55
C LEU A 218 -5.38 3.32 -6.90
N PRO A 219 -4.50 3.76 -5.99
CA PRO A 219 -3.62 2.87 -5.24
C PRO A 219 -4.41 2.15 -4.13
N VAL A 220 -5.27 1.20 -4.50
CA VAL A 220 -6.20 0.52 -3.58
C VAL A 220 -6.07 -1.00 -3.55
N LEU A 221 -5.17 -1.59 -4.34
CA LEU A 221 -4.84 -3.01 -4.24
C LEU A 221 -3.70 -3.21 -3.23
N TYR A 222 -3.95 -3.98 -2.19
CA TYR A 222 -3.06 -4.14 -1.04
C TYR A 222 -2.53 -5.57 -0.92
N LEU A 223 -1.51 -5.88 -1.72
CA LEU A 223 -0.85 -7.19 -1.73
C LEU A 223 -0.22 -7.55 -0.38
N SER A 224 0.13 -6.56 0.44
CA SER A 224 0.81 -6.79 1.71
C SER A 224 -0.02 -7.61 2.69
N ASN A 225 -1.36 -7.51 2.62
CA ASN A 225 -2.22 -8.36 3.45
C ASN A 225 -2.11 -9.85 3.10
N TYR A 226 -2.02 -10.16 1.80
CA TYR A 226 -1.80 -11.54 1.36
C TYR A 226 -0.39 -12.02 1.68
N ILE A 227 0.61 -11.17 1.47
CA ILE A 227 2.01 -11.48 1.74
C ILE A 227 2.23 -11.78 3.23
N ILE A 228 1.71 -10.94 4.16
CA ILE A 228 1.90 -11.14 5.60
C ILE A 228 1.26 -12.44 6.08
N LYS A 229 0.07 -12.79 5.57
CA LYS A 229 -0.61 -14.06 5.87
C LYS A 229 0.14 -15.28 5.32
N ASN A 230 0.95 -15.11 4.29
CA ASN A 230 1.71 -16.14 3.59
C ASN A 230 3.22 -15.84 3.59
N LYS A 231 3.73 -15.18 4.65
CA LYS A 231 5.09 -14.64 4.72
C LYS A 231 6.17 -15.68 4.42
N GLN A 232 6.04 -16.88 4.97
CA GLN A 232 7.00 -17.95 4.73
C GLN A 232 6.99 -18.43 3.28
N VAL A 233 5.80 -18.56 2.67
CA VAL A 233 5.66 -18.96 1.26
C VAL A 233 6.26 -17.90 0.35
N TYR A 234 6.03 -16.63 0.64
CA TYR A 234 6.59 -15.50 -0.10
C TYR A 234 8.12 -15.55 -0.15
N TYR A 235 8.78 -15.65 0.99
CA TYR A 235 10.26 -15.69 1.03
C TYR A 235 10.81 -16.98 0.43
N ASN A 236 10.15 -18.12 0.66
CA ASN A 236 10.55 -19.39 0.06
C ASN A 236 10.45 -19.33 -1.48
N SER A 237 9.36 -18.75 -2.02
CA SER A 237 9.20 -18.63 -3.47
C SER A 237 10.24 -17.73 -4.11
N LEU A 238 10.61 -16.61 -3.48
CA LEU A 238 11.74 -15.78 -3.94
C LEU A 238 13.06 -16.57 -3.98
N GLN A 239 13.31 -17.39 -2.96
CA GLN A 239 14.53 -18.20 -2.89
C GLN A 239 14.51 -19.33 -3.93
N GLN A 240 13.38 -20.00 -4.12
CA GLN A 240 13.22 -21.06 -5.14
C GLN A 240 13.44 -20.53 -6.57
N VAL A 241 13.05 -19.30 -6.87
CA VAL A 241 13.40 -18.68 -8.16
C VAL A 241 14.93 -18.56 -8.29
N ARG A 242 15.64 -18.14 -7.24
CA ARG A 242 17.10 -17.99 -7.26
C ARG A 242 17.85 -19.32 -7.36
N GLU A 243 17.38 -20.34 -6.65
CA GLU A 243 18.08 -21.63 -6.53
C GLU A 243 17.70 -22.62 -7.62
N GLU A 244 16.41 -22.65 -8.01
CA GLU A 244 15.81 -23.69 -8.83
C GLU A 244 15.13 -23.16 -10.09
N ASN A 245 15.15 -21.83 -10.30
CA ASN A 245 14.47 -21.16 -11.42
C ASN A 245 12.94 -21.40 -11.50
N LEU A 246 12.29 -21.54 -10.31
CA LEU A 246 10.86 -21.85 -10.21
C LEU A 246 10.00 -20.59 -10.35
N TRP A 247 10.02 -19.99 -11.53
CA TRP A 247 9.25 -18.78 -11.86
C TRP A 247 7.73 -19.03 -11.90
N GLU A 248 7.30 -20.22 -12.35
CA GLU A 248 5.87 -20.55 -12.42
C GLU A 248 5.19 -20.42 -11.05
N GLU A 249 5.79 -21.00 -10.02
CA GLU A 249 5.27 -20.97 -8.65
C GLU A 249 5.24 -19.55 -8.08
N TRP A 250 6.29 -18.77 -8.33
CA TRP A 250 6.35 -17.36 -7.93
C TRP A 250 5.26 -16.52 -8.60
N ILE A 251 5.12 -16.64 -9.92
CA ILE A 251 4.09 -15.91 -10.67
C ILE A 251 2.70 -16.30 -10.20
N LEU A 252 2.43 -17.61 -10.01
CA LEU A 252 1.16 -18.09 -9.50
C LEU A 252 0.86 -17.57 -8.09
N PHE A 253 1.87 -17.48 -7.21
CA PHE A 253 1.74 -16.87 -5.89
C PHE A 253 1.28 -15.40 -6.00
N MET A 254 1.93 -14.62 -6.85
CA MET A 254 1.59 -13.21 -7.05
C MET A 254 0.21 -13.02 -7.68
N LEU A 255 -0.15 -13.80 -8.70
CA LEU A 255 -1.49 -13.77 -9.31
C LEU A 255 -2.59 -14.11 -8.31
N LYS A 256 -2.34 -15.12 -7.46
CA LYS A 256 -3.29 -15.51 -6.40
C LYS A 256 -3.43 -14.39 -5.35
N GLY A 257 -2.34 -13.74 -5.02
CA GLY A 257 -2.34 -12.56 -4.15
C GLY A 257 -3.20 -11.44 -4.72
N VAL A 258 -3.05 -11.12 -6.00
CA VAL A 258 -3.87 -10.12 -6.71
C VAL A 258 -5.36 -10.48 -6.65
N GLU A 259 -5.73 -11.71 -7.00
CA GLU A 259 -7.13 -12.17 -6.97
C GLU A 259 -7.74 -12.03 -5.58
N ILE A 260 -7.10 -12.61 -4.56
CA ILE A 260 -7.63 -12.65 -3.19
C ILE A 260 -7.75 -11.23 -2.63
N THR A 261 -6.71 -10.42 -2.74
CA THR A 261 -6.73 -9.07 -2.16
C THR A 261 -7.69 -8.14 -2.90
N ALA A 262 -7.86 -8.30 -4.21
CA ALA A 262 -8.88 -7.55 -4.94
C ALA A 262 -10.29 -7.87 -4.44
N ARG A 263 -10.64 -9.15 -4.29
CA ARG A 263 -11.95 -9.57 -3.75
C ARG A 263 -12.19 -9.08 -2.32
N GLU A 264 -11.21 -9.25 -1.42
CA GLU A 264 -11.31 -8.74 -0.05
C GLU A 264 -11.48 -7.22 -0.01
N THR A 265 -10.84 -6.50 -0.92
CA THR A 265 -10.94 -5.03 -1.01
C THR A 265 -12.31 -4.61 -1.54
N ILE A 266 -12.89 -5.31 -2.51
CA ILE A 266 -14.25 -5.11 -3.01
C ILE A 266 -15.28 -5.24 -1.86
N GLU A 267 -15.17 -6.30 -1.06
CA GLU A 267 -16.05 -6.50 0.09
C GLU A 267 -15.94 -5.35 1.10
N LEU A 268 -14.71 -4.90 1.38
CA LEU A 268 -14.50 -3.79 2.31
C LEU A 268 -15.08 -2.47 1.78
N ILE A 269 -14.86 -2.16 0.50
CA ILE A 269 -15.43 -0.96 -0.15
C ILE A 269 -16.96 -1.02 -0.12
N SER A 270 -17.57 -2.18 -0.36
CA SER A 270 -19.01 -2.37 -0.30
C SER A 270 -19.55 -2.08 1.10
N LYS A 271 -18.91 -2.60 2.14
CA LYS A 271 -19.27 -2.32 3.54
C LYS A 271 -19.09 -0.85 3.91
N ILE A 272 -18.01 -0.19 3.45
CA ILE A 272 -17.82 1.26 3.65
C ILE A 272 -18.96 2.04 2.97
N LYS A 273 -19.35 1.65 1.76
CA LYS A 273 -20.44 2.28 1.02
C LYS A 273 -21.80 2.12 1.72
N GLU A 274 -22.10 0.94 2.21
CA GLU A 274 -23.32 0.66 2.99
C GLU A 274 -23.36 1.53 4.26
N LEU A 275 -22.24 1.59 4.99
CA LEU A 275 -22.12 2.42 6.19
C LEU A 275 -22.25 3.91 5.87
N MET A 276 -21.65 4.39 4.78
CA MET A 276 -21.81 5.76 4.31
C MET A 276 -23.29 6.09 3.99
N LEU A 277 -23.98 5.16 3.35
CA LEU A 277 -25.39 5.34 3.02
C LEU A 277 -26.28 5.39 4.27
N TYR A 278 -26.03 4.53 5.24
CA TYR A 278 -26.68 4.54 6.55
C TYR A 278 -26.48 5.89 7.27
N TYR A 279 -25.23 6.37 7.38
CA TYR A 279 -24.91 7.67 7.97
C TYR A 279 -25.57 8.82 7.22
N LYS A 280 -25.57 8.78 5.88
CA LYS A 280 -26.22 9.78 5.03
C LYS A 280 -27.72 9.92 5.36
N HIS A 281 -28.44 8.81 5.42
CA HIS A 281 -29.87 8.82 5.74
C HIS A 281 -30.14 9.34 7.14
N ARG A 282 -29.39 8.85 8.14
CA ARG A 282 -29.53 9.27 9.53
C ARG A 282 -29.21 10.76 9.70
N LEU A 283 -28.11 11.24 9.15
CA LEU A 283 -27.72 12.65 9.22
C LEU A 283 -28.75 13.57 8.56
N ARG A 284 -29.27 13.21 7.38
CA ARG A 284 -30.29 14.01 6.68
C ARG A 284 -31.62 14.07 7.39
N ALA A 285 -32.03 12.99 8.04
CA ALA A 285 -33.29 12.93 8.76
C ALA A 285 -33.24 13.71 10.09
N THR A 286 -32.06 13.77 10.74
CA THR A 286 -31.95 14.28 12.12
C THR A 286 -31.41 15.71 12.18
N TYR A 287 -30.47 16.10 11.28
CA TYR A 287 -29.71 17.34 11.45
C TYR A 287 -29.86 18.29 10.27
N LYS A 288 -30.25 19.55 10.57
CA LYS A 288 -30.33 20.63 9.58
C LYS A 288 -28.97 21.01 8.98
N PHE A 289 -27.86 20.69 9.67
CA PHE A 289 -26.50 20.97 9.25
C PHE A 289 -25.87 19.85 8.41
N TYR A 290 -26.66 18.86 7.99
CA TYR A 290 -26.14 17.83 7.07
C TYR A 290 -25.60 18.48 5.81
N SER A 291 -24.41 18.04 5.41
CA SER A 291 -23.84 18.28 4.09
C SER A 291 -23.10 17.03 3.60
N GLN A 292 -22.93 16.92 2.29
CA GLN A 292 -22.12 15.82 1.73
C GLN A 292 -20.66 15.93 2.18
N ASP A 293 -20.15 17.15 2.37
CA ASP A 293 -18.77 17.39 2.82
C ASP A 293 -18.57 16.94 4.28
N LEU A 294 -19.59 17.15 5.15
CA LEU A 294 -19.55 16.61 6.50
C LEU A 294 -19.47 15.08 6.48
N LEU A 295 -20.35 14.42 5.71
CA LEU A 295 -20.31 12.97 5.54
C LEU A 295 -18.95 12.49 5.02
N ASN A 296 -18.42 13.14 3.98
CA ASN A 296 -17.12 12.83 3.44
C ASN A 296 -15.99 12.98 4.47
N ASN A 297 -16.01 14.04 5.30
CA ASN A 297 -15.03 14.25 6.37
C ASN A 297 -15.04 13.11 7.38
N LEU A 298 -16.25 12.67 7.84
CA LEU A 298 -16.41 11.60 8.82
C LEU A 298 -15.93 10.23 8.32
N PHE A 299 -15.87 10.02 6.99
CA PHE A 299 -15.40 8.79 6.37
C PHE A 299 -13.95 8.87 5.87
N LYS A 300 -13.49 10.06 5.51
CA LYS A 300 -12.08 10.32 5.14
C LYS A 300 -11.16 10.24 6.37
N HIS A 301 -11.69 10.59 7.54
CA HIS A 301 -10.97 10.64 8.80
C HIS A 301 -11.72 9.84 9.87
N PRO A 302 -11.44 8.53 10.07
CA PRO A 302 -12.05 7.77 11.17
C PRO A 302 -11.87 8.44 12.53
N TYR A 303 -10.75 9.15 12.71
CA TYR A 303 -10.49 10.09 13.80
C TYR A 303 -10.52 11.51 13.23
N THR A 304 -11.65 12.21 13.36
CA THR A 304 -11.75 13.61 12.92
C THR A 304 -11.54 14.58 14.08
N LYS A 305 -11.27 15.84 13.75
CA LYS A 305 -11.12 16.95 14.69
C LYS A 305 -11.69 18.23 14.10
N ILE A 306 -11.90 19.24 14.98
CA ILE A 306 -12.50 20.53 14.59
C ILE A 306 -11.80 21.15 13.38
N GLU A 307 -10.46 21.15 13.37
CA GLU A 307 -9.65 21.74 12.28
C GLU A 307 -9.89 21.06 10.93
N PHE A 308 -10.13 19.75 10.93
CA PHE A 308 -10.44 19.02 9.69
C PHE A 308 -11.81 19.40 9.13
N VAL A 309 -12.80 19.54 10.02
CA VAL A 309 -14.15 19.99 9.62
C VAL A 309 -14.13 21.44 9.14
N VAL A 310 -13.39 22.32 9.81
CA VAL A 310 -13.20 23.73 9.37
C VAL A 310 -12.61 23.75 7.95
N LYS A 311 -11.56 22.97 7.70
CA LYS A 311 -10.88 22.93 6.41
C LYS A 311 -11.76 22.34 5.30
N ASP A 312 -12.44 21.22 5.58
CA ASP A 312 -13.18 20.50 4.55
C ASP A 312 -14.54 21.14 4.24
N LEU A 313 -15.18 21.81 5.22
CA LEU A 313 -16.50 22.43 5.06
C LEU A 313 -16.47 23.96 4.87
N GLY A 314 -15.35 24.64 5.14
CA GLY A 314 -15.25 26.08 5.09
C GLY A 314 -16.04 26.82 6.18
N VAL A 315 -16.37 26.16 7.31
CA VAL A 315 -17.17 26.72 8.40
C VAL A 315 -16.30 27.30 9.52
N SER A 316 -16.89 28.13 10.40
CA SER A 316 -16.18 28.63 11.57
C SER A 316 -15.80 27.51 12.54
N ARG A 317 -14.76 27.74 13.36
CA ARG A 317 -14.33 26.81 14.43
C ARG A 317 -15.46 26.50 15.40
N LEU A 318 -16.27 27.50 15.75
CA LEU A 318 -17.41 27.32 16.64
C LEU A 318 -18.50 26.44 16.02
N THR A 319 -18.82 26.65 14.76
CA THR A 319 -19.77 25.84 13.98
C THR A 319 -19.30 24.40 13.88
N ALA A 320 -18.04 24.17 13.52
CA ALA A 320 -17.44 22.83 13.42
C ALA A 320 -17.48 22.10 14.78
N ALA A 321 -17.14 22.81 15.87
CA ALA A 321 -17.22 22.26 17.23
C ALA A 321 -18.63 21.86 17.60
N ASN A 322 -19.63 22.71 17.29
CA ASN A 322 -21.03 22.42 17.56
C ASN A 322 -21.50 21.18 16.79
N TYR A 323 -21.21 21.07 15.49
CA TYR A 323 -21.58 19.89 14.70
C TYR A 323 -21.02 18.59 15.30
N LEU A 324 -19.73 18.57 15.61
CA LEU A 324 -19.08 17.38 16.16
C LEU A 324 -19.56 17.03 17.57
N ASN A 325 -19.86 18.03 18.43
CA ASN A 325 -20.39 17.78 19.77
C ASN A 325 -21.80 17.18 19.72
N VAL A 326 -22.70 17.74 18.89
CA VAL A 326 -24.05 17.18 18.70
C VAL A 326 -23.99 15.75 18.21
N LEU A 327 -23.12 15.43 17.22
CA LEU A 327 -22.95 14.07 16.74
C LEU A 327 -22.39 13.13 17.82
N ALA A 328 -21.59 13.64 18.74
CA ALA A 328 -21.06 12.85 19.86
C ALA A 328 -22.11 12.63 20.97
N GLU A 329 -22.94 13.63 21.28
CA GLU A 329 -24.06 13.53 22.22
C GLU A 329 -25.09 12.49 21.76
N ASP A 330 -25.34 12.40 20.44
CA ASP A 330 -26.24 11.41 19.83
C ASP A 330 -25.59 10.06 19.55
N ASN A 331 -24.37 9.81 20.07
CA ASN A 331 -23.60 8.59 19.92
C ASN A 331 -23.30 8.17 18.46
N MET A 332 -23.34 9.13 17.51
CA MET A 332 -22.84 8.89 16.15
C MET A 332 -21.32 8.91 16.08
N LEU A 333 -20.69 9.66 16.97
CA LEU A 333 -19.24 9.71 17.15
C LEU A 333 -18.89 9.51 18.61
N ARG A 334 -17.73 8.93 18.89
CA ARG A 334 -17.16 8.89 20.24
C ARG A 334 -16.19 10.06 20.41
N LYS A 335 -16.46 10.94 21.36
CA LYS A 335 -15.55 12.02 21.73
C LYS A 335 -14.47 11.51 22.66
N GLU A 336 -13.22 11.75 22.33
CA GLU A 336 -12.05 11.37 23.13
C GLU A 336 -11.08 12.55 23.26
N LYS A 337 -10.56 12.77 24.46
CA LYS A 337 -9.52 13.78 24.69
C LYS A 337 -8.15 13.15 24.55
N LEU A 338 -7.38 13.57 23.54
CA LEU A 338 -6.02 13.11 23.32
C LEU A 338 -5.06 14.32 23.45
N GLY A 339 -4.22 14.28 24.47
CA GLY A 339 -3.38 15.44 24.82
C GLY A 339 -4.21 16.69 25.11
N THR A 340 -3.97 17.77 24.38
CA THR A 340 -4.71 19.04 24.53
C THR A 340 -5.93 19.15 23.59
N GLY A 341 -6.13 18.20 22.69
CA GLY A 341 -7.18 18.23 21.66
C GLY A 341 -8.36 17.30 21.95
N ASN A 342 -9.53 17.66 21.41
CA ASN A 342 -10.69 16.77 21.33
C ASN A 342 -10.75 16.15 19.94
N TYR A 343 -10.96 14.83 19.91
CA TYR A 343 -11.11 14.02 18.70
C TYR A 343 -12.46 13.34 18.71
N TYR A 344 -12.98 13.13 17.52
CA TYR A 344 -14.31 12.54 17.32
C TYR A 344 -14.15 11.33 16.41
N ILE A 345 -14.47 10.17 16.96
CA ILE A 345 -14.16 8.87 16.35
C ILE A 345 -15.44 8.29 15.74
N ASN A 346 -15.41 8.01 14.45
CA ASN A 346 -16.41 7.18 13.80
C ASN A 346 -16.12 5.71 14.15
N THR A 347 -16.72 5.23 15.24
CA THR A 347 -16.41 3.91 15.80
C THR A 347 -16.82 2.78 14.88
N GLU A 348 -17.93 2.91 14.15
CA GLU A 348 -18.39 1.89 13.20
C GLU A 348 -17.43 1.76 12.03
N LEU A 349 -16.94 2.89 11.49
CA LEU A 349 -15.91 2.87 10.45
C LEU A 349 -14.58 2.33 10.98
N PHE A 350 -14.16 2.76 12.19
CA PHE A 350 -12.93 2.27 12.82
C PHE A 350 -12.99 0.75 13.02
N ASP A 351 -14.11 0.22 13.54
CA ASP A 351 -14.31 -1.21 13.74
C ASP A 351 -14.27 -1.98 12.41
N LEU A 352 -14.91 -1.44 11.37
CA LEU A 352 -14.91 -2.03 10.04
C LEU A 352 -13.49 -2.16 9.48
N LEU A 353 -12.68 -1.12 9.64
CA LEU A 353 -11.29 -1.09 9.18
C LEU A 353 -10.36 -1.95 10.04
N SER A 354 -10.63 -2.08 11.34
CA SER A 354 -9.77 -2.81 12.29
C SER A 354 -10.02 -4.33 12.31
N LYS A 355 -11.25 -4.78 12.02
CA LYS A 355 -11.62 -6.21 12.11
C LYS A 355 -10.94 -7.08 11.04
N ARG A 356 -10.52 -6.50 9.92
CA ARG A 356 -9.80 -7.22 8.85
C ARG A 356 -8.47 -7.82 9.33
N SER A 357 -7.82 -7.19 10.31
CA SER A 357 -6.53 -7.67 10.86
C SER A 357 -6.67 -8.75 11.95
N LYS A 358 -7.90 -9.14 12.34
CA LYS A 358 -8.17 -10.12 13.39
C LYS A 358 -8.75 -11.46 12.87
N GLN A 359 -8.90 -11.63 11.56
CA GLN A 359 -9.23 -12.95 11.01
C GLN A 359 -7.94 -13.78 10.97
N PRO A 360 -7.97 -15.00 11.59
CA PRO A 360 -6.81 -15.87 11.72
C PRO A 360 -6.30 -16.38 10.39
#